data_73227509e1edf619ffe2103fbc51bd3d
#
_entry.id   73227509e1edf619ffe2103fbc51bd3d
#
_cell.length_a   1.000
_cell.length_b   1.000
_cell.length_c   1.000
_cell.angle_alpha   90.00
_cell.angle_beta   90.00
_cell.angle_gamma   90.00
#
_symmetry.space_group_name_H-M   'P 1'
#
loop_
_entity.id
_entity.type
_entity.pdbx_description
1 polymer ?
#
loop_
_entity_poly.entity_id
_entity_poly.type
_entity_poly.pdbx_seq_one_letter_code
_entity_poly.pdbx_strand_id
1 'polypeptide(L)'
;MERQKDKILIVDDVELNRAILCELFAGDYEILEADNGKTAVDLMEQYHEEIAIVLMDIVMPIMDGLEALEIMNGKGLTEKTPIFLITAESSNDAISKGFRLGVVDVVLKPFNPDNICQRVNNIIELYRYRYKLESWSRNR
;
A
#
# COMPACT_ATOMS: atom_id res chain seq x y z
N MET A 1 -9.22 -21.32 -6.81
CA MET A 1 -9.13 -20.85 -5.41
C MET A 1 -8.38 -19.51 -5.35
N GLU A 2 -8.95 -18.55 -4.70
CA GLU A 2 -8.29 -17.27 -4.55
C GLU A 2 -7.15 -17.38 -3.52
N ARG A 3 -6.03 -16.72 -3.80
CA ARG A 3 -4.93 -16.65 -2.85
C ARG A 3 -5.31 -15.75 -1.69
N GLN A 4 -4.95 -16.14 -0.49
CA GLN A 4 -5.13 -15.30 0.66
C GLN A 4 -4.11 -14.16 0.63
N LYS A 5 -4.57 -12.93 0.88
CA LYS A 5 -3.70 -11.76 0.97
C LYS A 5 -3.18 -11.65 2.40
N ASP A 6 -1.98 -12.13 2.61
CA ASP A 6 -1.33 -12.21 3.91
C ASP A 6 -0.08 -11.34 4.06
N LYS A 7 0.22 -10.54 3.04
CA LYS A 7 1.42 -9.70 3.03
C LYS A 7 1.08 -8.22 3.04
N ILE A 8 1.97 -7.44 3.64
CA ILE A 8 1.94 -5.97 3.55
C ILE A 8 3.27 -5.53 2.94
N LEU A 9 3.20 -4.69 1.92
CA LEU A 9 4.40 -4.08 1.32
C LEU A 9 4.61 -2.69 1.93
N ILE A 10 5.75 -2.49 2.54
CA ILE A 10 6.14 -1.21 3.17
C ILE A 10 7.28 -0.60 2.37
N VAL A 11 7.07 0.61 1.85
CA VAL A 11 7.99 1.30 0.96
C VAL A 11 8.37 2.65 1.55
N ASP A 12 9.61 2.79 1.99
CA ASP A 12 10.15 4.03 2.54
C ASP A 12 11.68 3.93 2.47
N ASP A 13 12.36 5.00 2.07
CA ASP A 13 13.81 4.98 1.96
C ASP A 13 14.52 5.14 3.31
N VAL A 14 13.79 5.51 4.36
CA VAL A 14 14.36 5.64 5.71
C VAL A 14 14.11 4.35 6.49
N GLU A 15 15.19 3.66 6.81
CA GLU A 15 15.13 2.36 7.49
C GLU A 15 14.35 2.41 8.81
N LEU A 16 14.52 3.47 9.60
CA LEU A 16 13.81 3.62 10.87
C LEU A 16 12.30 3.68 10.66
N ASN A 17 11.86 4.40 9.64
CA ASN A 17 10.43 4.50 9.33
C ASN A 17 9.84 3.14 8.92
N ARG A 18 10.59 2.39 8.10
CA ARG A 18 10.16 1.03 7.73
C ARG A 18 10.09 0.14 8.96
N ALA A 19 11.09 0.22 9.85
CA ALA A 19 11.13 -0.61 11.05
C ALA A 19 9.93 -0.35 11.96
N ILE A 20 9.51 0.90 12.13
CA ILE A 20 8.35 1.25 12.93
C ILE A 20 7.08 0.61 12.35
N LEU A 21 6.88 0.74 11.05
CA LEU A 21 5.70 0.17 10.39
C LEU A 21 5.74 -1.37 10.41
N CYS A 22 6.91 -1.97 10.22
CA CYS A 22 7.06 -3.43 10.32
C CYS A 22 6.64 -3.93 11.70
N GLU A 23 7.07 -3.25 12.75
CA GLU A 23 6.73 -3.62 14.13
C GLU A 23 5.21 -3.61 14.35
N LEU A 24 4.51 -2.65 13.75
CA LEU A 24 3.07 -2.53 13.92
C LEU A 24 2.29 -3.69 13.31
N PHE A 25 2.78 -4.29 12.23
CA PHE A 25 2.01 -5.25 11.45
C PHE A 25 2.58 -6.67 11.40
N ALA A 26 3.84 -6.88 11.83
CA ALA A 26 4.52 -8.17 11.71
C ALA A 26 3.85 -9.31 12.49
N GLY A 27 3.05 -8.99 13.49
CA GLY A 27 2.31 -10.01 14.25
C GLY A 27 1.21 -10.69 13.45
N ASP A 28 0.63 -9.98 12.49
CA ASP A 28 -0.54 -10.45 11.73
C ASP A 28 -0.26 -10.67 10.24
N TYR A 29 0.83 -10.11 9.72
CA TYR A 29 1.14 -10.13 8.29
C TYR A 29 2.62 -10.43 8.04
N GLU A 30 2.90 -11.05 6.91
CA GLU A 30 4.26 -11.13 6.39
C GLU A 30 4.61 -9.80 5.75
N ILE A 31 5.76 -9.22 6.11
CA ILE A 31 6.15 -7.90 5.65
C ILE A 31 7.16 -8.03 4.50
N LEU A 32 6.85 -7.34 3.40
CA LEU A 32 7.79 -7.12 2.30
C LEU A 32 8.25 -5.66 2.40
N GLU A 33 9.53 -5.40 2.15
CA GLU A 33 10.09 -4.05 2.26
C GLU A 33 10.74 -3.61 0.97
N ALA A 34 10.60 -2.32 0.67
CA ALA A 34 11.31 -1.67 -0.43
C ALA A 34 11.79 -0.29 0.04
N ASP A 35 12.93 0.16 -0.46
CA ASP A 35 13.49 1.46 -0.12
C ASP A 35 13.39 2.48 -1.26
N ASN A 36 12.73 2.12 -2.34
CA ASN A 36 12.48 2.99 -3.49
C ASN A 36 11.33 2.45 -4.32
N GLY A 37 10.83 3.30 -5.23
CA GLY A 37 9.67 2.95 -6.04
C GLY A 37 9.91 1.83 -7.03
N LYS A 38 11.13 1.71 -7.57
CA LYS A 38 11.43 0.65 -8.53
C LYS A 38 11.34 -0.73 -7.90
N THR A 39 11.94 -0.91 -6.73
CA THR A 39 11.85 -2.16 -5.98
C THR A 39 10.41 -2.46 -5.60
N ALA A 40 9.64 -1.43 -5.23
CA ALA A 40 8.22 -1.59 -4.93
C ALA A 40 7.44 -2.13 -6.13
N VAL A 41 7.68 -1.59 -7.32
CA VAL A 41 7.03 -2.08 -8.55
C VAL A 41 7.40 -3.56 -8.79
N ASP A 42 8.66 -3.90 -8.65
CA ASP A 42 9.13 -5.28 -8.86
C ASP A 42 8.46 -6.25 -7.89
N LEU A 43 8.34 -5.87 -6.62
CA LEU A 43 7.66 -6.69 -5.62
C LEU A 43 6.15 -6.81 -5.90
N MET A 44 5.53 -5.74 -6.36
CA MET A 44 4.12 -5.78 -6.75
C MET A 44 3.90 -6.70 -7.95
N GLU A 45 4.77 -6.67 -8.95
CA GLU A 45 4.67 -7.58 -10.08
C GLU A 45 4.71 -9.03 -9.65
N GLN A 46 5.55 -9.34 -8.67
CA GLN A 46 5.73 -10.70 -8.19
C GLN A 46 4.64 -11.14 -7.22
N TYR A 47 4.18 -10.25 -6.32
CA TYR A 47 3.36 -10.64 -5.18
C TYR A 47 2.00 -9.95 -5.06
N HIS A 48 1.56 -9.16 -6.05
CA HIS A 48 0.33 -8.36 -5.88
C HIS A 48 -0.90 -9.16 -5.47
N GLU A 49 -0.99 -10.42 -5.90
CA GLU A 49 -2.12 -11.29 -5.51
C GLU A 49 -2.09 -11.68 -4.04
N GLU A 50 -0.94 -11.54 -3.38
CA GLU A 50 -0.75 -11.90 -1.97
C GLU A 50 -0.62 -10.67 -1.07
N ILE A 51 -0.54 -9.46 -1.65
CA ILE A 51 -0.37 -8.22 -0.89
C ILE A 51 -1.73 -7.63 -0.56
N ALA A 52 -2.02 -7.48 0.74
CA ALA A 52 -3.27 -6.92 1.23
C ALA A 52 -3.33 -5.39 1.11
N ILE A 53 -2.20 -4.73 1.28
CA ILE A 53 -2.10 -3.27 1.18
C ILE A 53 -0.64 -2.87 0.95
N VAL A 54 -0.44 -1.73 0.29
CA VAL A 54 0.87 -1.10 0.14
C VAL A 54 0.89 0.18 0.97
N LEU A 55 1.87 0.30 1.87
CA LEU A 55 2.14 1.52 2.64
C LEU A 55 3.37 2.17 2.04
N MET A 56 3.24 3.34 1.42
CA MET A 56 4.29 3.89 0.59
C MET A 56 4.51 5.38 0.81
N ASP A 57 5.78 5.78 0.93
CA ASP A 57 6.19 7.18 0.93
C ASP A 57 6.19 7.72 -0.50
N ILE A 58 6.08 9.03 -0.65
CA ILE A 58 6.17 9.71 -1.95
C ILE A 58 7.62 9.98 -2.31
N VAL A 59 8.37 10.63 -1.43
CA VAL A 59 9.73 11.10 -1.73
C VAL A 59 10.77 10.01 -1.44
N MET A 60 11.33 9.46 -2.50
CA MET A 60 12.34 8.39 -2.41
C MET A 60 13.33 8.51 -3.57
N PRO A 61 14.56 8.00 -3.42
CA PRO A 61 15.53 7.98 -4.53
C PRO A 61 15.13 6.98 -5.62
N ILE A 62 15.74 7.08 -6.76
CA ILE A 62 15.59 6.19 -7.93
C ILE A 62 14.24 6.36 -8.62
N MET A 63 13.16 6.11 -7.90
CA MET A 63 11.79 6.29 -8.37
C MET A 63 10.93 6.67 -7.16
N ASP A 64 10.20 7.78 -7.25
CA ASP A 64 9.34 8.20 -6.15
C ASP A 64 8.03 7.40 -6.11
N GLY A 65 7.26 7.60 -5.04
CA GLY A 65 6.04 6.84 -4.82
C GLY A 65 4.95 7.10 -5.85
N LEU A 66 4.83 8.34 -6.34
CA LEU A 66 3.82 8.65 -7.36
C LEU A 66 4.17 8.05 -8.72
N GLU A 67 5.44 8.06 -9.10
CA GLU A 67 5.91 7.40 -10.31
C GLU A 67 5.66 5.89 -10.23
N ALA A 68 5.99 5.29 -9.08
CA ALA A 68 5.75 3.87 -8.86
C ALA A 68 4.27 3.53 -9.01
N LEU A 69 3.41 4.36 -8.42
CA LEU A 69 1.96 4.17 -8.49
C LEU A 69 1.43 4.27 -9.92
N GLU A 70 1.92 5.22 -10.72
CA GLU A 70 1.56 5.31 -12.13
C GLU A 70 1.89 4.03 -12.89
N ILE A 71 3.08 3.48 -12.65
CA ILE A 71 3.52 2.23 -13.29
C ILE A 71 2.66 1.06 -12.82
N MET A 72 2.42 0.95 -11.52
CA MET A 72 1.57 -0.10 -10.96
C MET A 72 0.16 -0.07 -11.56
N ASN A 73 -0.43 1.13 -11.65
CA ASN A 73 -1.75 1.31 -12.26
C ASN A 73 -1.76 0.89 -13.73
N GLY A 74 -0.73 1.30 -14.47
CA GLY A 74 -0.62 0.97 -15.89
C GLY A 74 -0.50 -0.53 -16.16
N LYS A 75 0.00 -1.27 -15.19
CA LYS A 75 0.14 -2.74 -15.29
C LYS A 75 -1.03 -3.49 -14.64
N GLY A 76 -2.03 -2.78 -14.15
CA GLY A 76 -3.21 -3.39 -13.52
C GLY A 76 -2.94 -4.00 -12.15
N LEU A 77 -1.84 -3.64 -11.49
CA LEU A 77 -1.43 -4.26 -10.23
C LEU A 77 -2.21 -3.73 -9.02
N THR A 78 -2.88 -2.60 -9.18
CA THR A 78 -3.58 -1.93 -8.07
C THR A 78 -5.09 -2.17 -8.06
N GLU A 79 -5.64 -2.91 -9.02
CA GLU A 79 -7.08 -3.13 -9.10
C GLU A 79 -7.66 -3.70 -7.82
N LYS A 80 -6.93 -4.60 -7.19
CA LYS A 80 -7.39 -5.32 -6.00
C LYS A 80 -6.49 -5.12 -4.80
N THR A 81 -5.51 -4.21 -4.89
CA THR A 81 -4.57 -3.93 -3.82
C THR A 81 -4.59 -2.44 -3.51
N PRO A 82 -5.10 -2.04 -2.34
CA PRO A 82 -5.15 -0.63 -1.97
C PRO A 82 -3.76 -0.07 -1.72
N ILE A 83 -3.57 1.19 -2.12
CA ILE A 83 -2.33 1.94 -1.89
C ILE A 83 -2.62 3.03 -0.87
N PHE A 84 -1.84 3.04 0.20
CA PHE A 84 -1.94 3.97 1.31
C PHE A 84 -0.64 4.76 1.38
N LEU A 85 -0.69 6.08 1.21
CA LEU A 85 0.51 6.92 1.27
C LEU A 85 0.77 7.42 2.68
N ILE A 86 2.02 7.31 3.13
CA ILE A 86 2.47 7.83 4.42
C ILE A 86 3.71 8.67 4.16
N THR A 87 3.58 10.00 4.17
CA THR A 87 4.61 10.86 3.64
C THR A 87 4.76 12.17 4.44
N ALA A 88 5.95 12.76 4.39
CA ALA A 88 6.19 14.10 4.86
C ALA A 88 5.85 15.15 3.79
N GLU A 89 5.62 14.73 2.56
CA GLU A 89 5.26 15.64 1.45
C GLU A 89 3.84 16.16 1.65
N SER A 90 3.72 17.46 1.94
CA SER A 90 2.44 18.08 2.28
C SER A 90 1.89 19.00 1.19
N SER A 91 2.52 19.03 -0.01
CA SER A 91 2.02 19.89 -1.07
C SER A 91 0.65 19.40 -1.54
N ASN A 92 -0.25 20.36 -1.79
CA ASN A 92 -1.58 20.04 -2.30
C ASN A 92 -1.50 19.32 -3.65
N ASP A 93 -0.53 19.67 -4.48
CA ASP A 93 -0.37 19.07 -5.80
C ASP A 93 -0.02 17.59 -5.71
N ALA A 94 0.93 17.24 -4.83
CA ALA A 94 1.34 15.83 -4.65
C ALA A 94 0.20 14.99 -4.06
N ILE A 95 -0.47 15.51 -3.03
CA ILE A 95 -1.60 14.82 -2.40
C ILE A 95 -2.74 14.64 -3.38
N SER A 96 -3.10 15.71 -4.11
CA SER A 96 -4.16 15.64 -5.13
C SER A 96 -3.83 14.63 -6.23
N LYS A 97 -2.57 14.61 -6.67
CA LYS A 97 -2.13 13.63 -7.67
C LYS A 97 -2.27 12.21 -7.13
N GLY A 98 -1.90 11.98 -5.87
CA GLY A 98 -2.06 10.68 -5.23
C GLY A 98 -3.51 10.21 -5.28
N PHE A 99 -4.45 11.07 -4.88
CA PHE A 99 -5.87 10.71 -4.94
C PHE A 99 -6.38 10.49 -6.36
N ARG A 100 -5.92 11.29 -7.32
CA ARG A 100 -6.29 11.06 -8.74
C ARG A 100 -5.76 9.72 -9.25
N LEU A 101 -4.63 9.28 -8.74
CA LEU A 101 -4.07 7.97 -9.08
C LEU A 101 -4.70 6.81 -8.31
N GLY A 102 -5.66 7.12 -7.44
CA GLY A 102 -6.49 6.09 -6.81
C GLY A 102 -6.04 5.60 -5.44
N VAL A 103 -5.17 6.36 -4.73
CA VAL A 103 -4.82 5.96 -3.37
C VAL A 103 -6.04 6.02 -2.47
N VAL A 104 -6.10 5.11 -1.49
CA VAL A 104 -7.25 5.00 -0.60
C VAL A 104 -7.16 5.98 0.57
N ASP A 105 -5.95 6.39 0.94
CA ASP A 105 -5.75 7.33 2.05
C ASP A 105 -4.35 7.93 1.96
N VAL A 106 -4.18 9.09 2.59
CA VAL A 106 -2.89 9.77 2.74
C VAL A 106 -2.74 10.22 4.18
N VAL A 107 -1.66 9.85 4.83
CA VAL A 107 -1.33 10.28 6.19
C VAL A 107 0.01 11.00 6.18
N LEU A 108 0.06 12.16 6.83
CA LEU A 108 1.29 12.94 6.93
C LEU A 108 2.13 12.48 8.11
N LYS A 109 3.45 12.47 7.91
CA LYS A 109 4.42 12.25 9.00
C LYS A 109 4.57 13.55 9.83
N PRO A 110 4.78 13.45 11.12
CA PRO A 110 4.83 12.24 11.95
C PRO A 110 3.41 11.67 12.16
N PHE A 111 3.29 10.35 12.14
CA PHE A 111 2.00 9.69 12.28
C PHE A 111 1.81 9.11 13.69
N ASN A 112 0.55 8.92 14.05
CA ASN A 112 0.17 8.21 15.28
C ASN A 112 0.07 6.71 14.96
N PRO A 113 0.88 5.84 15.61
CA PRO A 113 0.87 4.40 15.31
C PRO A 113 -0.51 3.74 15.45
N ASP A 114 -1.24 4.05 16.52
CA ASP A 114 -2.56 3.45 16.74
C ASP A 114 -3.55 3.87 15.66
N ASN A 115 -3.49 5.11 15.24
CA ASN A 115 -4.35 5.66 14.19
C ASN A 115 -4.08 4.95 12.85
N ILE A 116 -2.80 4.76 12.51
CA ILE A 116 -2.43 4.05 11.27
C ILE A 116 -2.89 2.60 11.32
N CYS A 117 -2.67 1.90 12.42
CA CYS A 117 -3.12 0.51 12.57
C CYS A 117 -4.62 0.40 12.33
N GLN A 118 -5.40 1.29 12.93
CA GLN A 118 -6.85 1.27 12.79
C GLN A 118 -7.28 1.53 11.34
N ARG A 119 -6.69 2.54 10.69
CA ARG A 119 -7.01 2.87 9.30
C ARG A 119 -6.65 1.75 8.34
N VAL A 120 -5.46 1.20 8.51
CA VAL A 120 -4.98 0.10 7.64
C VAL A 120 -5.86 -1.13 7.79
N ASN A 121 -6.15 -1.52 9.04
CA ASN A 121 -7.00 -2.69 9.28
C ASN A 121 -8.40 -2.51 8.73
N ASN A 122 -8.97 -1.31 8.84
CA ASN A 122 -10.30 -1.02 8.28
C ASN A 122 -10.29 -1.14 6.76
N ILE A 123 -9.24 -0.65 6.10
CA ILE A 123 -9.12 -0.73 4.64
C ILE A 123 -8.97 -2.18 4.19
N ILE A 124 -8.11 -2.94 4.85
CA ILE A 124 -7.92 -4.35 4.52
C ILE A 124 -9.23 -5.12 4.66
N GLU A 125 -9.96 -4.90 5.75
CA GLU A 125 -11.23 -5.56 6.00
C GLU A 125 -12.26 -5.20 4.92
N LEU A 126 -12.34 -3.92 4.55
CA LEU A 126 -13.24 -3.46 3.51
C LEU A 126 -12.95 -4.14 2.16
N TYR A 127 -11.69 -4.26 1.79
CA TYR A 127 -11.31 -4.91 0.54
C TYR A 127 -11.58 -6.41 0.57
N ARG A 128 -11.36 -7.07 1.69
CA ARG A 128 -11.72 -8.48 1.87
C ARG A 128 -13.23 -8.69 1.70
N TYR A 129 -14.02 -7.80 2.25
CA TYR A 129 -15.47 -7.86 2.13
C TYR A 129 -15.91 -7.67 0.69
N ARG A 130 -15.35 -6.69 0.00
CA ARG A 130 -15.61 -6.44 -1.42
C ARG A 130 -15.31 -7.69 -2.26
N TYR A 131 -14.21 -8.35 -1.99
CA TYR A 131 -13.82 -9.58 -2.66
C TYR A 131 -14.83 -10.70 -2.47
N LYS A 132 -15.29 -10.90 -1.26
CA LYS A 132 -16.31 -11.91 -0.96
C LYS A 132 -17.59 -11.66 -1.74
N LEU A 133 -18.01 -10.41 -1.84
CA LEU A 133 -19.20 -10.05 -2.60
C LEU A 133 -19.04 -10.33 -4.09
N GLU A 134 -17.91 -10.00 -4.67
CA GLU A 134 -17.63 -10.26 -6.08
C GLU A 134 -17.59 -11.75 -6.37
N SER A 135 -16.93 -12.53 -5.52
CA SER A 135 -16.85 -13.98 -5.65
C SER A 135 -18.22 -14.62 -5.53
N TRP A 136 -19.03 -14.20 -4.55
CA TRP A 136 -20.38 -14.69 -4.36
C TRP A 136 -21.27 -14.37 -5.57
N SER A 137 -21.17 -13.17 -6.10
CA SER A 137 -21.94 -12.75 -7.27
C SER A 137 -21.61 -13.58 -8.51
N ARG A 138 -20.33 -13.90 -8.72
CA ARG A 138 -19.90 -14.71 -9.86
C ARG A 138 -20.36 -16.15 -9.76
N ASN A 139 -20.57 -16.66 -8.56
CA ASN A 139 -20.96 -18.04 -8.32
C ASN A 139 -22.48 -18.28 -8.36
N ARG A 140 -23.23 -17.24 -8.63
CA ARG A 140 -24.69 -17.32 -8.80
C ARG A 140 -25.03 -17.54 -10.27
#